data_2656d71cd0098cff5f3de50cc347b52b
#
_entry.id   2656d71cd0098cff5f3de50cc347b52b
#
_cell.length_a   1.000
_cell.length_b   1.000
_cell.length_c   1.000
_cell.angle_alpha   90.00
_cell.angle_beta   90.00
_cell.angle_gamma   90.00
#
_symmetry.space_group_name_H-M   'P 1'
#
loop_
_entity.id
_entity.type
_entity.pdbx_description
1 polymer ?
#
loop_
_entity_poly.entity_id
_entity_poly.type
_entity_poly.pdbx_seq_one_letter_code
_entity_poly.pdbx_strand_id
1 'polypeptide(L)'
;MLSRVADSLYWINRYVERAENISRFVEVSEAMALDCPPGSAEPWLPLIDANGERELFDQLYPTGNSEEVVRFLVRDEKNPSSLVNCIGVARENARQIRDVITTEMWEQINDLHWSIQEGERFWDQPPQEQLREIRRGCQLFYGITDATLSRDHSWQFSRLGRLLERADKTTRILDVKYFLLLPSPEDVGGVLDELQWISLLRCAGAYQMFRQSRQQMIEPKAVASFLLLDPSFPRSVRYCLERIKDTLRIVSGRSLPGAPDALECLSGLTLARWSYTSIDELIADGLHEAIDSLQSDLNSLHNLIAQRYFVAASLSPSDLSPPLAAGQMSASQMSASQQQASQPPDGPAADTIIPANPTAAELSPANLAAAKPTTSKLTQTASLHN
;
A
#
# COMPACT_ATOMS: atom_id res chain seq x y z
N MET A 1 8.46 26.50 12.51
CA MET A 1 7.46 25.60 13.11
C MET A 1 8.18 24.66 14.06
N LEU A 2 7.58 24.31 15.21
CA LEU A 2 8.15 23.36 16.16
C LEU A 2 8.19 21.94 15.57
N SER A 3 9.26 21.18 15.82
CA SER A 3 9.43 19.81 15.32
C SER A 3 8.26 18.90 15.68
N ARG A 4 7.75 18.98 16.94
CA ARG A 4 6.58 18.25 17.38
C ARG A 4 5.32 18.54 16.55
N VAL A 5 5.12 19.80 16.15
CA VAL A 5 3.95 20.18 15.32
C VAL A 5 4.07 19.59 13.91
N ALA A 6 5.27 19.64 13.33
CA ALA A 6 5.54 19.04 12.02
C ALA A 6 5.27 17.53 12.03
N ASP A 7 5.78 16.85 13.05
CA ASP A 7 5.61 15.42 13.28
C ASP A 7 4.14 15.05 13.43
N SER A 8 3.42 15.73 14.33
CA SER A 8 1.99 15.46 14.55
C SER A 8 1.15 15.67 13.29
N LEU A 9 1.35 16.77 12.53
CA LEU A 9 0.62 17.04 11.27
C LEU A 9 0.89 15.97 10.20
N TYR A 10 2.15 15.54 10.10
CA TYR A 10 2.56 14.49 9.18
C TYR A 10 1.88 13.16 9.53
N TRP A 11 1.92 12.75 10.82
CA TRP A 11 1.35 11.48 11.25
C TRP A 11 -0.17 11.46 11.27
N ILE A 12 -0.86 12.56 11.62
CA ILE A 12 -2.32 12.67 11.48
C ILE A 12 -2.73 12.27 10.06
N ASN A 13 -2.09 12.87 9.07
CA ASN A 13 -2.45 12.64 7.67
C ASN A 13 -2.03 11.25 7.15
N ARG A 14 -0.93 10.67 7.67
CA ARG A 14 -0.59 9.27 7.37
C ARG A 14 -1.65 8.32 7.91
N TYR A 15 -2.06 8.48 9.16
CA TYR A 15 -3.04 7.60 9.78
C TYR A 15 -4.45 7.74 9.17
N VAL A 16 -4.89 8.95 8.84
CA VAL A 16 -6.17 9.15 8.17
C VAL A 16 -6.16 8.54 6.76
N GLU A 17 -5.07 8.66 6.00
CA GLU A 17 -4.93 8.03 4.67
C GLU A 17 -4.88 6.49 4.82
N ARG A 18 -4.21 5.96 5.85
CA ARG A 18 -4.19 4.52 6.13
C ARG A 18 -5.57 3.98 6.46
N ALA A 19 -6.31 4.65 7.33
CA ALA A 19 -7.68 4.28 7.69
C ALA A 19 -8.61 4.31 6.47
N GLU A 20 -8.49 5.33 5.61
CA GLU A 20 -9.26 5.42 4.35
C GLU A 20 -8.95 4.25 3.40
N ASN A 21 -7.67 3.88 3.28
CA ASN A 21 -7.25 2.77 2.42
C ASN A 21 -7.75 1.42 2.97
N ILE A 22 -7.62 1.17 4.28
CA ILE A 22 -8.13 -0.06 4.92
C ILE A 22 -9.64 -0.18 4.69
N SER A 23 -10.41 0.90 4.95
CA SER A 23 -11.85 0.90 4.72
C SER A 23 -12.21 0.49 3.30
N ARG A 24 -11.49 1.03 2.33
CA ARG A 24 -11.71 0.74 0.91
C ARG A 24 -11.31 -0.68 0.53
N PHE A 25 -10.18 -1.16 1.05
CA PHE A 25 -9.67 -2.50 0.77
C PHE A 25 -10.64 -3.57 1.24
N VAL A 26 -11.11 -3.46 2.48
CA VAL A 26 -12.08 -4.41 3.03
C VAL A 26 -13.41 -4.35 2.27
N GLU A 27 -13.97 -3.15 2.02
CA GLU A 27 -15.22 -2.97 1.26
C GLU A 27 -15.15 -3.62 -0.13
N VAL A 28 -14.03 -3.43 -0.84
CA VAL A 28 -13.85 -3.98 -2.19
C VAL A 28 -13.65 -5.49 -2.16
N SER A 29 -12.92 -6.01 -1.16
CA SER A 29 -12.68 -7.47 -1.05
C SER A 29 -13.95 -8.22 -0.64
N GLU A 30 -14.79 -7.64 0.20
CA GLU A 30 -16.12 -8.19 0.49
C GLU A 30 -16.98 -8.28 -0.79
N ALA A 31 -17.02 -7.20 -1.58
CA ALA A 31 -17.74 -7.22 -2.84
C ALA A 31 -17.16 -8.24 -3.83
N MET A 32 -15.84 -8.36 -3.91
CA MET A 32 -15.19 -9.33 -4.79
C MET A 32 -15.45 -10.77 -4.34
N ALA A 33 -15.47 -11.05 -3.04
CA ALA A 33 -15.76 -12.38 -2.51
C ALA A 33 -17.18 -12.86 -2.88
N LEU A 34 -18.14 -11.93 -3.01
CA LEU A 34 -19.50 -12.24 -3.46
C LEU A 34 -19.57 -12.55 -4.96
N ASP A 35 -18.70 -11.95 -5.76
CA ASP A 35 -18.66 -12.09 -7.22
C ASP A 35 -17.78 -13.28 -7.67
N CYS A 36 -16.96 -13.85 -6.77
CA CYS A 36 -16.05 -14.96 -7.08
C CYS A 36 -16.79 -16.31 -7.16
N PRO A 37 -16.45 -17.18 -8.13
CA PRO A 37 -16.96 -18.54 -8.18
C PRO A 37 -16.58 -19.34 -6.93
N PRO A 38 -17.41 -20.30 -6.49
CA PRO A 38 -17.08 -21.20 -5.39
C PRO A 38 -15.77 -21.96 -5.66
N GLY A 39 -14.84 -21.93 -4.71
CA GLY A 39 -13.53 -22.58 -4.80
C GLY A 39 -12.42 -21.73 -5.40
N SER A 40 -12.70 -20.45 -5.73
CA SER A 40 -11.65 -19.49 -6.08
C SER A 40 -10.80 -19.14 -4.86
N ALA A 41 -9.53 -18.71 -5.11
CA ALA A 41 -8.68 -18.19 -4.04
C ALA A 41 -9.33 -17.01 -3.33
N GLU A 42 -9.42 -17.08 -2.01
CA GLU A 42 -10.03 -16.01 -1.21
C GLU A 42 -9.17 -14.74 -1.25
N PRO A 43 -9.78 -13.55 -1.41
CA PRO A 43 -9.05 -12.30 -1.57
C PRO A 43 -8.52 -11.70 -0.24
N TRP A 44 -8.63 -12.42 0.87
CA TRP A 44 -8.48 -11.86 2.20
C TRP A 44 -7.04 -11.78 2.70
N LEU A 45 -6.30 -12.89 2.67
CA LEU A 45 -4.91 -12.93 3.14
C LEU A 45 -3.99 -11.94 2.42
N PRO A 46 -4.13 -11.72 1.11
CA PRO A 46 -3.38 -10.69 0.39
C PRO A 46 -3.54 -9.27 0.94
N LEU A 47 -4.66 -8.96 1.61
CA LEU A 47 -4.82 -7.66 2.27
C LEU A 47 -3.91 -7.48 3.47
N ILE A 48 -3.62 -8.56 4.19
CA ILE A 48 -2.67 -8.54 5.31
C ILE A 48 -1.26 -8.22 4.77
N ASP A 49 -0.87 -8.88 3.67
CA ASP A 49 0.42 -8.63 3.01
C ASP A 49 0.54 -7.18 2.54
N ALA A 50 -0.52 -6.63 1.91
CA ALA A 50 -0.56 -5.22 1.49
C ALA A 50 -0.47 -4.23 2.66
N ASN A 51 -0.82 -4.64 3.87
CA ASN A 51 -0.67 -3.81 5.05
C ASN A 51 0.69 -4.00 5.75
N GLY A 52 1.43 -5.07 5.45
CA GLY A 52 2.75 -5.35 5.99
C GLY A 52 2.75 -5.93 7.41
N GLU A 53 1.62 -6.53 7.85
CA GLU A 53 1.44 -7.01 9.22
C GLU A 53 1.25 -8.55 9.28
N ARG A 54 1.81 -9.27 8.29
CA ARG A 54 1.62 -10.72 8.14
C ARG A 54 2.08 -11.52 9.37
N GLU A 55 3.26 -11.24 9.88
CA GLU A 55 3.83 -11.97 11.02
C GLU A 55 2.95 -11.83 12.28
N LEU A 56 2.47 -10.63 12.55
CA LEU A 56 1.59 -10.37 13.69
C LEU A 56 0.24 -11.06 13.51
N PHE A 57 -0.30 -11.02 12.31
CA PHE A 57 -1.56 -11.69 11.98
C PHE A 57 -1.48 -13.20 12.21
N ASP A 58 -0.46 -13.86 11.65
CA ASP A 58 -0.27 -15.31 11.75
C ASP A 58 -0.07 -15.78 13.22
N GLN A 59 0.49 -14.92 14.08
CA GLN A 59 0.59 -15.19 15.52
C GLN A 59 -0.75 -15.12 16.25
N LEU A 60 -1.67 -14.26 15.81
CA LEU A 60 -2.93 -14.00 16.49
C LEU A 60 -4.11 -14.82 15.92
N TYR A 61 -4.06 -15.15 14.64
CA TYR A 61 -5.17 -15.71 13.88
C TYR A 61 -4.74 -16.90 13.01
N PRO A 62 -4.72 -18.12 13.57
CA PRO A 62 -4.17 -19.29 12.90
C PRO A 62 -5.02 -19.84 11.74
N THR A 63 -6.31 -19.50 11.66
CA THR A 63 -7.20 -19.97 10.58
C THR A 63 -7.18 -19.09 9.35
N GLY A 64 -6.91 -17.78 9.50
CA GLY A 64 -6.77 -16.85 8.38
C GLY A 64 -8.05 -16.64 7.56
N ASN A 65 -9.24 -16.87 8.16
CA ASN A 65 -10.50 -16.68 7.47
C ASN A 65 -10.89 -15.19 7.30
N SER A 66 -11.92 -14.92 6.51
CA SER A 66 -12.38 -13.56 6.20
C SER A 66 -12.74 -12.74 7.44
N GLU A 67 -13.41 -13.36 8.42
CA GLU A 67 -13.82 -12.69 9.66
C GLU A 67 -12.60 -12.26 10.49
N GLU A 68 -11.60 -13.14 10.62
CA GLU A 68 -10.34 -12.85 11.31
C GLU A 68 -9.55 -11.73 10.62
N VAL A 69 -9.48 -11.75 9.29
CA VAL A 69 -8.81 -10.70 8.51
C VAL A 69 -9.50 -9.35 8.69
N VAL A 70 -10.82 -9.30 8.53
CA VAL A 70 -11.59 -8.06 8.73
C VAL A 70 -11.43 -7.56 10.18
N ARG A 71 -11.56 -8.44 11.17
CA ARG A 71 -11.36 -8.10 12.58
C ARG A 71 -9.98 -7.50 12.83
N PHE A 72 -8.93 -8.16 12.33
CA PHE A 72 -7.54 -7.71 12.50
C PHE A 72 -7.28 -6.35 11.88
N LEU A 73 -7.74 -6.13 10.63
CA LEU A 73 -7.52 -4.87 9.92
C LEU A 73 -8.37 -3.72 10.45
N VAL A 74 -9.56 -4.00 10.95
CA VAL A 74 -10.52 -2.96 11.31
C VAL A 74 -10.51 -2.66 12.81
N ARG A 75 -10.54 -3.68 13.67
CA ARG A 75 -10.87 -3.52 15.11
C ARG A 75 -9.79 -3.95 16.09
N ASP A 76 -8.83 -4.76 15.68
CA ASP A 76 -7.90 -5.35 16.63
C ASP A 76 -6.98 -4.30 17.23
N GLU A 77 -7.08 -4.11 18.55
CA GLU A 77 -6.24 -3.18 19.31
C GLU A 77 -4.75 -3.60 19.32
N LYS A 78 -4.46 -4.90 19.13
CA LYS A 78 -3.10 -5.42 19.05
C LYS A 78 -2.43 -5.08 17.71
N ASN A 79 -3.22 -4.82 16.67
CA ASN A 79 -2.70 -4.36 15.39
C ASN A 79 -2.51 -2.83 15.42
N PRO A 80 -1.29 -2.30 15.49
CA PRO A 80 -1.05 -0.85 15.54
C PRO A 80 -1.52 -0.13 14.27
N SER A 81 -1.65 -0.86 13.17
CA SER A 81 -2.13 -0.37 11.89
C SER A 81 -3.63 -0.62 11.66
N SER A 82 -4.38 -1.12 12.65
CA SER A 82 -5.84 -1.28 12.51
C SER A 82 -6.52 0.07 12.30
N LEU A 83 -7.69 0.05 11.64
CA LEU A 83 -8.45 1.26 11.36
C LEU A 83 -8.79 2.02 12.64
N VAL A 84 -9.24 1.33 13.68
CA VAL A 84 -9.57 1.92 14.99
C VAL A 84 -8.35 2.59 15.61
N ASN A 85 -7.20 1.91 15.63
CA ASN A 85 -5.96 2.47 16.15
C ASN A 85 -5.46 3.65 15.32
N CYS A 86 -5.54 3.58 14.00
CA CYS A 86 -5.16 4.70 13.12
C CYS A 86 -5.95 5.97 13.46
N ILE A 87 -7.29 5.87 13.58
CA ILE A 87 -8.10 7.04 13.92
C ILE A 87 -7.84 7.51 15.37
N GLY A 88 -7.66 6.57 16.31
CA GLY A 88 -7.31 6.89 17.69
C GLY A 88 -6.00 7.68 17.82
N VAL A 89 -4.94 7.21 17.15
CA VAL A 89 -3.63 7.87 17.16
C VAL A 89 -3.67 9.19 16.38
N ALA A 90 -4.41 9.27 15.26
CA ALA A 90 -4.59 10.52 14.53
C ALA A 90 -5.25 11.58 15.42
N ARG A 91 -6.30 11.21 16.16
CA ARG A 91 -6.97 12.09 17.13
C ARG A 91 -6.03 12.54 18.25
N GLU A 92 -5.24 11.63 18.81
CA GLU A 92 -4.30 11.99 19.88
C GLU A 92 -3.23 12.97 19.39
N ASN A 93 -2.67 12.77 18.19
CA ASN A 93 -1.79 13.75 17.56
C ASN A 93 -2.48 15.09 17.34
N ALA A 94 -3.72 15.10 16.88
CA ALA A 94 -4.51 16.34 16.69
C ALA A 94 -4.76 17.05 18.02
N ARG A 95 -5.02 16.31 19.11
CA ARG A 95 -5.19 16.87 20.46
C ARG A 95 -3.96 17.64 20.96
N GLN A 96 -2.77 17.16 20.61
CA GLN A 96 -1.50 17.77 21.04
C GLN A 96 -1.20 19.09 20.31
N ILE A 97 -1.83 19.35 19.18
CA ILE A 97 -1.58 20.53 18.32
C ILE A 97 -2.87 21.32 18.02
N ARG A 98 -3.83 21.30 18.93
CA ARG A 98 -5.13 21.98 18.75
C ARG A 98 -5.03 23.47 18.47
N ASP A 99 -3.96 24.11 18.91
CA ASP A 99 -3.64 25.51 18.69
C ASP A 99 -3.13 25.80 17.26
N VAL A 100 -2.81 24.77 16.50
CA VAL A 100 -2.26 24.89 15.13
C VAL A 100 -3.25 24.44 14.06
N ILE A 101 -4.08 23.44 14.34
CA ILE A 101 -5.11 22.96 13.42
C ILE A 101 -6.40 23.81 13.54
N THR A 102 -7.24 23.75 12.51
CA THR A 102 -8.52 24.47 12.58
C THR A 102 -9.54 23.73 13.45
N THR A 103 -10.54 24.47 13.94
CA THR A 103 -11.61 23.89 14.76
C THR A 103 -12.32 22.77 14.00
N GLU A 104 -12.59 22.99 12.72
CA GLU A 104 -13.28 22.03 11.85
C GLU A 104 -12.46 20.74 11.63
N MET A 105 -11.13 20.87 11.53
CA MET A 105 -10.24 19.68 11.48
C MET A 105 -10.32 18.87 12.78
N TRP A 106 -10.32 19.58 13.93
CA TRP A 106 -10.43 18.92 15.24
C TRP A 106 -11.80 18.25 15.41
N GLU A 107 -12.87 18.93 15.06
CA GLU A 107 -14.23 18.38 15.14
C GLU A 107 -14.35 17.13 14.26
N GLN A 108 -13.92 17.20 13.02
CA GLN A 108 -14.01 16.07 12.09
C GLN A 108 -13.25 14.83 12.58
N ILE A 109 -12.04 14.99 13.13
CA ILE A 109 -11.29 13.82 13.62
C ILE A 109 -11.91 13.25 14.91
N ASN A 110 -12.52 14.08 15.75
CA ASN A 110 -13.31 13.64 16.90
C ASN A 110 -14.56 12.88 16.47
N ASP A 111 -15.31 13.40 15.51
CA ASP A 111 -16.52 12.76 14.99
C ASP A 111 -16.19 11.37 14.44
N LEU A 112 -15.12 11.26 13.66
CA LEU A 112 -14.61 9.96 13.19
C LEU A 112 -14.27 9.02 14.34
N HIS A 113 -13.57 9.53 15.36
CA HIS A 113 -13.18 8.70 16.50
C HIS A 113 -14.40 8.21 17.29
N TRP A 114 -15.33 9.10 17.62
CA TRP A 114 -16.50 8.73 18.41
C TRP A 114 -17.47 7.86 17.65
N SER A 115 -17.68 8.08 16.35
CA SER A 115 -18.53 7.19 15.53
C SER A 115 -18.04 5.73 15.56
N ILE A 116 -16.72 5.53 15.63
CA ILE A 116 -16.12 4.19 15.72
C ILE A 116 -16.21 3.62 17.15
N GLN A 117 -16.09 4.48 18.19
CA GLN A 117 -16.09 4.08 19.59
C GLN A 117 -17.48 3.87 20.20
N GLU A 118 -18.52 4.52 19.69
CA GLU A 118 -19.93 4.27 20.08
C GLU A 118 -20.44 2.87 19.72
N GLY A 119 -19.59 2.05 19.42
CA GLY A 119 -19.13 0.69 19.35
C GLY A 119 -20.15 -0.38 19.08
N GLU A 120 -21.01 -0.77 19.95
CA GLU A 120 -21.89 -1.91 19.70
C GLU A 120 -22.89 -1.59 18.60
N ARG A 121 -23.51 -0.42 18.61
CA ARG A 121 -24.49 -0.02 17.58
C ARG A 121 -23.87 0.24 16.21
N PHE A 122 -22.65 0.78 16.17
CA PHE A 122 -21.95 1.03 14.90
C PHE A 122 -21.64 -0.31 14.22
N TRP A 123 -21.20 -1.29 15.00
CA TRP A 123 -20.81 -2.60 14.49
C TRP A 123 -21.97 -3.59 14.35
N ASP A 124 -23.18 -3.24 14.76
CA ASP A 124 -24.42 -3.98 14.50
C ASP A 124 -24.99 -3.71 13.08
N GLN A 125 -24.49 -2.65 12.42
CA GLN A 125 -24.82 -2.38 11.01
C GLN A 125 -24.00 -3.26 10.06
N PRO A 126 -24.44 -3.42 8.80
CA PRO A 126 -23.62 -4.10 7.80
C PRO A 126 -22.22 -3.48 7.70
N PRO A 127 -21.13 -4.25 7.74
CA PRO A 127 -19.76 -3.72 7.72
C PRO A 127 -19.48 -2.74 6.58
N GLN A 128 -20.10 -2.95 5.43
CA GLN A 128 -19.96 -2.10 4.25
C GLN A 128 -20.44 -0.66 4.45
N GLU A 129 -21.54 -0.45 5.18
CA GLU A 129 -22.05 0.89 5.46
C GLU A 129 -21.11 1.65 6.37
N GLN A 130 -20.62 0.99 7.40
CA GLN A 130 -19.67 1.55 8.37
C GLN A 130 -18.36 1.93 7.71
N LEU A 131 -17.78 1.03 6.92
CA LEU A 131 -16.53 1.28 6.19
C LEU A 131 -16.69 2.43 5.20
N ARG A 132 -17.87 2.54 4.57
CA ARG A 132 -18.21 3.66 3.68
C ARG A 132 -18.29 4.98 4.44
N GLU A 133 -18.89 5.01 5.61
CA GLU A 133 -18.97 6.20 6.46
C GLU A 133 -17.58 6.64 6.92
N ILE A 134 -16.76 5.74 7.39
CA ILE A 134 -15.37 6.03 7.79
C ILE A 134 -14.59 6.60 6.60
N ARG A 135 -14.69 5.96 5.44
CA ARG A 135 -14.03 6.45 4.22
C ARG A 135 -14.47 7.87 3.86
N ARG A 136 -15.79 8.15 3.90
CA ARG A 136 -16.33 9.49 3.65
C ARG A 136 -15.84 10.50 4.67
N GLY A 137 -15.78 10.12 5.94
CA GLY A 137 -15.26 10.97 7.01
C GLY A 137 -13.79 11.31 6.84
N CYS A 138 -12.95 10.34 6.40
CA CYS A 138 -11.55 10.60 6.04
C CYS A 138 -11.43 11.55 4.84
N GLN A 139 -12.26 11.38 3.83
CA GLN A 139 -12.28 12.27 2.66
C GLN A 139 -12.76 13.68 3.02
N LEU A 140 -13.74 13.79 3.93
CA LEU A 140 -14.18 15.07 4.47
C LEU A 140 -13.05 15.76 5.24
N PHE A 141 -12.29 15.03 6.06
CA PHE A 141 -11.11 15.57 6.74
C PHE A 141 -10.10 16.19 5.77
N TYR A 142 -9.85 15.57 4.62
CA TYR A 142 -8.98 16.15 3.59
C TYR A 142 -9.59 17.41 2.98
N GLY A 143 -10.90 17.41 2.70
CA GLY A 143 -11.60 18.57 2.18
C GLY A 143 -11.55 19.76 3.15
N ILE A 144 -11.78 19.52 4.43
CA ILE A 144 -11.67 20.51 5.50
C ILE A 144 -10.23 21.04 5.58
N THR A 145 -9.22 20.15 5.64
CA THR A 145 -7.82 20.55 5.67
C THR A 145 -7.46 21.44 4.49
N ASP A 146 -7.92 21.08 3.30
CA ASP A 146 -7.66 21.85 2.08
C ASP A 146 -8.43 23.17 2.03
N ALA A 147 -9.57 23.28 2.69
CA ALA A 147 -10.40 24.49 2.70
C ALA A 147 -10.05 25.49 3.82
N THR A 148 -9.57 25.00 4.97
CA THR A 148 -9.46 25.82 6.18
C THR A 148 -8.02 26.03 6.68
N LEU A 149 -7.09 25.13 6.38
CA LEU A 149 -5.70 25.26 6.82
C LEU A 149 -4.91 26.19 5.88
N SER A 150 -4.20 27.17 6.45
CA SER A 150 -3.31 28.06 5.69
C SER A 150 -2.24 27.28 4.92
N ARG A 151 -1.92 27.73 3.70
CA ARG A 151 -0.94 27.06 2.81
C ARG A 151 0.52 27.27 3.25
N ASP A 152 0.76 27.34 4.53
CA ASP A 152 2.07 27.45 5.18
C ASP A 152 2.77 26.08 5.36
N HIS A 153 3.78 26.02 6.20
CA HIS A 153 4.50 24.79 6.51
C HIS A 153 3.58 23.73 7.15
N SER A 154 2.54 24.11 7.88
CA SER A 154 1.60 23.18 8.51
C SER A 154 0.86 22.36 7.46
N TRP A 155 0.35 23.03 6.44
CA TRP A 155 -0.29 22.38 5.29
C TRP A 155 0.69 21.51 4.51
N GLN A 156 1.95 21.93 4.37
CA GLN A 156 2.96 21.16 3.65
C GLN A 156 3.26 19.84 4.36
N PHE A 157 3.42 19.83 5.69
CA PHE A 157 3.63 18.56 6.42
C PHE A 157 2.40 17.66 6.42
N SER A 158 1.19 18.21 6.51
CA SER A 158 -0.05 17.48 6.33
C SER A 158 -0.11 16.77 4.98
N ARG A 159 0.21 17.51 3.91
CA ARG A 159 0.26 17.01 2.55
C ARG A 159 1.33 15.93 2.37
N LEU A 160 2.51 16.13 2.94
CA LEU A 160 3.65 15.21 2.83
C LEU A 160 3.32 13.85 3.44
N GLY A 161 2.73 13.81 4.65
CA GLY A 161 2.29 12.58 5.29
C GLY A 161 1.28 11.81 4.42
N ARG A 162 0.26 12.50 3.91
CA ARG A 162 -0.75 11.90 3.02
C ARG A 162 -0.15 11.33 1.75
N LEU A 163 0.75 12.05 1.08
CA LEU A 163 1.33 11.62 -0.20
C LEU A 163 2.25 10.40 -0.04
N LEU A 164 3.06 10.35 1.01
CA LEU A 164 3.94 9.21 1.29
C LEU A 164 3.14 7.95 1.59
N GLU A 165 2.11 8.03 2.44
CA GLU A 165 1.24 6.88 2.72
C GLU A 165 0.51 6.41 1.48
N ARG A 166 0.06 7.35 0.65
CA ARG A 166 -0.67 7.07 -0.59
C ARG A 166 0.20 6.34 -1.61
N ALA A 167 1.43 6.80 -1.82
CA ALA A 167 2.38 6.13 -2.70
C ALA A 167 2.68 4.71 -2.21
N ASP A 168 3.00 4.53 -0.91
CA ASP A 168 3.26 3.23 -0.30
C ASP A 168 2.07 2.27 -0.48
N LYS A 169 0.86 2.70 -0.18
CA LYS A 169 -0.31 1.81 -0.30
C LYS A 169 -0.65 1.46 -1.76
N THR A 170 -0.41 2.36 -2.70
CA THR A 170 -0.62 2.06 -4.12
C THR A 170 0.39 1.02 -4.62
N THR A 171 1.66 1.09 -4.21
CA THR A 171 2.66 0.09 -4.57
C THR A 171 2.32 -1.28 -3.99
N ARG A 172 1.98 -1.35 -2.69
CA ARG A 172 1.69 -2.62 -2.02
C ARG A 172 0.48 -3.33 -2.60
N ILE A 173 -0.60 -2.62 -2.89
CA ILE A 173 -1.80 -3.24 -3.45
C ILE A 173 -1.58 -3.76 -4.88
N LEU A 174 -0.73 -3.06 -5.65
CA LEU A 174 -0.36 -3.52 -6.99
C LEU A 174 0.54 -4.75 -6.93
N ASP A 175 1.52 -4.75 -6.04
CA ASP A 175 2.45 -5.85 -5.83
C ASP A 175 1.73 -7.14 -5.43
N VAL A 176 0.83 -7.05 -4.45
CA VAL A 176 -0.01 -8.16 -4.00
C VAL A 176 -0.81 -8.76 -5.15
N LYS A 177 -1.45 -7.93 -6.00
CA LYS A 177 -2.21 -8.45 -7.14
C LYS A 177 -1.31 -9.10 -8.18
N TYR A 178 -0.18 -8.49 -8.45
CA TYR A 178 0.71 -8.95 -9.52
C TYR A 178 1.37 -10.30 -9.18
N PHE A 179 1.69 -10.55 -7.91
CA PHE A 179 2.45 -11.73 -7.48
C PHE A 179 1.65 -12.76 -6.69
N LEU A 180 0.71 -12.35 -5.84
CA LEU A 180 0.00 -13.26 -4.95
C LEU A 180 -1.36 -13.73 -5.48
N LEU A 181 -2.00 -12.91 -6.31
CA LEU A 181 -3.30 -13.21 -6.88
C LEU A 181 -3.23 -13.56 -8.36
N LEU A 182 -2.04 -13.84 -8.91
CA LEU A 182 -1.95 -14.39 -10.25
C LEU A 182 -2.68 -15.73 -10.26
N PRO A 183 -3.71 -15.88 -11.09
CA PRO A 183 -4.29 -17.18 -11.35
C PRO A 183 -3.22 -18.08 -11.99
N SER A 184 -3.51 -19.36 -12.11
CA SER A 184 -2.62 -20.24 -12.86
C SER A 184 -2.35 -19.62 -14.26
N PRO A 185 -1.21 -19.95 -14.91
CA PRO A 185 -0.92 -19.42 -16.25
C PRO A 185 -2.05 -19.59 -17.27
N GLU A 186 -2.95 -20.55 -17.02
CA GLU A 186 -4.12 -20.86 -17.84
C GLU A 186 -5.27 -19.86 -17.64
N ASP A 187 -5.32 -19.16 -16.50
CA ASP A 187 -6.40 -18.24 -16.13
C ASP A 187 -6.07 -16.77 -16.46
N VAL A 188 -4.82 -16.48 -16.88
CA VAL A 188 -4.40 -15.11 -17.23
C VAL A 188 -5.24 -14.59 -18.41
N GLY A 189 -5.88 -13.44 -18.22
CA GLY A 189 -6.80 -12.83 -19.19
C GLY A 189 -8.22 -13.43 -19.14
N GLY A 190 -8.50 -14.34 -18.20
CA GLY A 190 -9.84 -14.85 -17.93
C GLY A 190 -10.74 -13.84 -17.20
N VAL A 191 -12.01 -14.18 -17.05
CA VAL A 191 -13.01 -13.32 -16.37
C VAL A 191 -12.62 -13.02 -14.93
N LEU A 192 -12.07 -14.01 -14.21
CA LEU A 192 -11.64 -13.84 -12.83
C LEU A 192 -10.45 -12.86 -12.71
N ASP A 193 -9.50 -12.97 -13.63
CA ASP A 193 -8.35 -12.04 -13.67
C ASP A 193 -8.83 -10.60 -13.95
N GLU A 194 -9.74 -10.40 -14.88
CA GLU A 194 -10.34 -9.08 -15.14
C GLU A 194 -11.08 -8.53 -13.91
N LEU A 195 -11.88 -9.34 -13.21
CA LEU A 195 -12.55 -8.95 -11.97
C LEU A 195 -11.56 -8.55 -10.87
N GLN A 196 -10.44 -9.24 -10.73
CA GLN A 196 -9.40 -8.89 -9.77
C GLN A 196 -8.72 -7.57 -10.14
N TRP A 197 -8.45 -7.28 -11.41
CA TRP A 197 -7.91 -5.99 -11.85
C TRP A 197 -8.90 -4.83 -11.65
N ILE A 198 -10.19 -5.07 -11.88
CA ILE A 198 -11.27 -4.11 -11.55
C ILE A 198 -11.27 -3.82 -10.06
N SER A 199 -11.17 -4.84 -9.23
CA SER A 199 -11.15 -4.72 -7.77
C SER A 199 -9.93 -3.93 -7.30
N LEU A 200 -8.75 -4.18 -7.85
CA LEU A 200 -7.54 -3.40 -7.59
C LEU A 200 -7.73 -1.91 -7.93
N LEU A 201 -8.28 -1.61 -9.12
CA LEU A 201 -8.59 -0.23 -9.51
C LEU A 201 -9.60 0.42 -8.55
N ARG A 202 -10.59 -0.33 -8.06
CA ARG A 202 -11.54 0.15 -7.04
C ARG A 202 -10.86 0.39 -5.70
N CYS A 203 -9.99 -0.51 -5.26
CA CYS A 203 -9.16 -0.34 -4.06
C CYS A 203 -8.30 0.92 -4.13
N ALA A 204 -7.70 1.21 -5.26
CA ALA A 204 -6.96 2.45 -5.51
C ALA A 204 -7.86 3.68 -5.72
N GLY A 205 -9.20 3.53 -5.77
CA GLY A 205 -10.12 4.61 -6.14
C GLY A 205 -9.91 5.12 -7.58
N ALA A 206 -9.35 4.28 -8.43
CA ALA A 206 -8.86 4.61 -9.77
C ALA A 206 -9.83 4.25 -10.90
N TYR A 207 -10.79 3.36 -10.65
CA TYR A 207 -11.58 2.71 -11.69
C TYR A 207 -12.22 3.67 -12.70
N GLN A 208 -12.88 4.75 -12.23
CA GLN A 208 -13.54 5.69 -13.13
C GLN A 208 -12.54 6.51 -13.96
N MET A 209 -11.45 6.96 -13.33
CA MET A 209 -10.43 7.74 -14.03
C MET A 209 -9.66 6.89 -15.03
N PHE A 210 -9.36 5.64 -14.69
CA PHE A 210 -8.79 4.68 -15.63
C PHE A 210 -9.69 4.47 -16.85
N ARG A 211 -11.00 4.26 -16.63
CA ARG A 211 -12.00 4.09 -17.72
C ARG A 211 -12.15 5.33 -18.61
N GLN A 212 -11.96 6.53 -18.05
CA GLN A 212 -12.01 7.79 -18.80
C GLN A 212 -10.69 8.09 -19.52
N SER A 213 -9.58 7.50 -19.08
CA SER A 213 -8.34 7.57 -19.82
C SER A 213 -8.51 6.88 -21.19
N ARG A 214 -7.57 7.10 -22.13
CA ARG A 214 -7.65 6.52 -23.47
C ARG A 214 -7.58 4.99 -23.53
N GLN A 215 -7.45 4.33 -22.39
CA GLN A 215 -7.35 2.89 -22.28
C GLN A 215 -8.73 2.30 -22.08
N GLN A 216 -9.20 1.57 -23.07
CA GLN A 216 -10.54 0.99 -23.07
C GLN A 216 -10.59 -0.42 -22.47
N MET A 217 -9.47 -1.15 -22.43
CA MET A 217 -9.39 -2.51 -21.91
C MET A 217 -8.65 -2.55 -20.58
N ILE A 218 -9.13 -3.40 -19.68
CA ILE A 218 -8.51 -3.61 -18.35
C ILE A 218 -7.47 -4.72 -18.51
N GLU A 219 -6.26 -4.29 -18.87
CA GLU A 219 -5.10 -5.16 -19.02
C GLU A 219 -4.10 -4.92 -17.89
N PRO A 220 -3.40 -5.94 -17.41
CA PRO A 220 -2.40 -5.84 -16.32
C PRO A 220 -1.40 -4.69 -16.53
N LYS A 221 -0.82 -4.64 -17.72
CA LYS A 221 0.16 -3.61 -18.12
C LYS A 221 -0.43 -2.20 -18.09
N ALA A 222 -1.66 -2.05 -18.60
CA ALA A 222 -2.35 -0.77 -18.66
C ALA A 222 -2.69 -0.26 -17.25
N VAL A 223 -3.17 -1.14 -16.37
CA VAL A 223 -3.48 -0.83 -14.97
C VAL A 223 -2.21 -0.47 -14.19
N ALA A 224 -1.14 -1.26 -14.32
CA ALA A 224 0.14 -0.97 -13.70
C ALA A 224 0.71 0.37 -14.18
N SER A 225 0.70 0.63 -15.50
CA SER A 225 1.13 1.92 -16.06
C SER A 225 0.36 3.09 -15.47
N PHE A 226 -0.97 2.98 -15.36
CA PHE A 226 -1.81 4.04 -14.80
C PHE A 226 -1.53 4.30 -13.33
N LEU A 227 -1.44 3.25 -12.52
CA LEU A 227 -1.22 3.39 -11.09
C LEU A 227 0.21 3.83 -10.73
N LEU A 228 1.19 3.47 -11.55
CA LEU A 228 2.58 3.79 -11.28
C LEU A 228 3.02 5.11 -11.95
N LEU A 229 2.64 5.35 -13.21
CA LEU A 229 3.29 6.34 -14.06
C LEU A 229 2.38 7.51 -14.51
N ASP A 230 1.08 7.50 -14.22
CA ASP A 230 0.20 8.60 -14.62
C ASP A 230 0.54 9.89 -13.84
N PRO A 231 0.86 11.02 -14.52
CA PRO A 231 1.27 12.26 -13.84
C PRO A 231 0.11 13.07 -13.26
N SER A 232 -1.14 12.74 -13.59
CA SER A 232 -2.32 13.52 -13.25
C SER A 232 -3.24 12.82 -12.25
N PHE A 233 -3.18 11.49 -12.15
CA PHE A 233 -4.01 10.76 -11.23
C PHE A 233 -3.51 10.88 -9.78
N PRO A 234 -4.33 11.41 -8.82
CA PRO A 234 -3.85 11.77 -7.48
C PRO A 234 -3.34 10.60 -6.61
N ARG A 235 -3.60 9.35 -7.01
CA ARG A 235 -3.13 8.15 -6.32
C ARG A 235 -2.09 7.37 -7.11
N SER A 236 -1.63 7.88 -8.25
CA SER A 236 -0.48 7.28 -8.93
C SER A 236 0.81 7.57 -8.15
N VAL A 237 1.75 6.66 -8.26
CA VAL A 237 3.06 6.79 -7.61
C VAL A 237 3.78 8.03 -8.12
N ARG A 238 3.86 8.20 -9.43
CA ARG A 238 4.53 9.35 -10.04
C ARG A 238 3.94 10.68 -9.59
N TYR A 239 2.62 10.83 -9.60
CA TYR A 239 1.96 12.04 -9.08
C TYR A 239 2.37 12.30 -7.62
N CYS A 240 2.34 11.27 -6.77
CA CYS A 240 2.72 11.41 -5.37
C CYS A 240 4.18 11.87 -5.22
N LEU A 241 5.12 11.27 -5.95
CA LEU A 241 6.54 11.64 -5.93
C LEU A 241 6.78 13.07 -6.41
N GLU A 242 6.11 13.51 -7.48
CA GLU A 242 6.17 14.91 -7.94
C GLU A 242 5.72 15.88 -6.85
N ARG A 243 4.58 15.59 -6.20
CA ARG A 243 4.06 16.45 -5.14
C ARG A 243 4.89 16.39 -3.85
N ILE A 244 5.50 15.24 -3.52
CA ILE A 244 6.46 15.11 -2.40
C ILE A 244 7.65 16.03 -2.65
N LYS A 245 8.27 15.95 -3.82
CA LYS A 245 9.41 16.81 -4.18
C LYS A 245 9.06 18.31 -4.12
N ASP A 246 7.93 18.71 -4.70
CA ASP A 246 7.44 20.10 -4.63
C ASP A 246 7.28 20.56 -3.19
N THR A 247 6.67 19.72 -2.35
CA THR A 247 6.45 19.99 -0.93
C THR A 247 7.77 20.15 -0.17
N LEU A 248 8.71 19.23 -0.37
CA LEU A 248 10.03 19.29 0.25
C LEU A 248 10.80 20.55 -0.15
N ARG A 249 10.70 20.99 -1.41
CA ARG A 249 11.30 22.25 -1.88
C ARG A 249 10.73 23.48 -1.15
N ILE A 250 9.42 23.50 -0.91
CA ILE A 250 8.78 24.60 -0.18
C ILE A 250 9.21 24.60 1.29
N VAL A 251 9.18 23.42 1.95
CA VAL A 251 9.53 23.29 3.37
C VAL A 251 11.01 23.57 3.62
N SER A 252 11.91 23.23 2.70
CA SER A 252 13.35 23.51 2.84
C SER A 252 13.67 25.00 2.85
N GLY A 253 12.80 25.84 2.27
CA GLY A 253 12.98 27.29 2.20
C GLY A 253 14.22 27.74 1.40
N ARG A 254 14.90 26.82 0.71
CA ARG A 254 16.11 27.13 -0.05
C ARG A 254 15.77 27.87 -1.34
N SER A 255 16.05 29.14 -1.35
CA SER A 255 15.89 30.01 -2.52
C SER A 255 17.13 30.05 -3.42
N LEU A 256 18.27 29.55 -2.99
CA LEU A 256 19.55 29.60 -3.71
C LEU A 256 20.11 28.20 -4.02
N PRO A 257 20.76 28.02 -5.18
CA PRO A 257 21.40 26.77 -5.54
C PRO A 257 22.61 26.52 -4.62
N GLY A 258 22.42 25.71 -3.60
CA GLY A 258 23.47 25.06 -2.83
C GLY A 258 23.59 23.60 -3.24
N ALA A 259 24.62 22.90 -2.75
CA ALA A 259 24.68 21.45 -2.91
C ALA A 259 23.41 20.81 -2.30
N PRO A 260 22.71 19.93 -3.06
CA PRO A 260 21.51 19.26 -2.54
C PRO A 260 21.89 18.39 -1.34
N ASP A 261 21.03 18.38 -0.33
CA ASP A 261 21.21 17.45 0.79
C ASP A 261 20.69 16.04 0.46
N ALA A 262 20.90 15.09 1.37
CA ALA A 262 20.51 13.69 1.17
C ALA A 262 19.01 13.52 0.86
N LEU A 263 18.12 14.30 1.50
CA LEU A 263 16.69 14.27 1.26
C LEU A 263 16.32 14.80 -0.12
N GLU A 264 16.91 15.93 -0.52
CA GLU A 264 16.73 16.52 -1.85
C GLU A 264 17.28 15.61 -2.94
N CYS A 265 18.46 14.99 -2.72
CA CYS A 265 19.05 14.02 -3.65
C CYS A 265 18.14 12.80 -3.82
N LEU A 266 17.74 12.14 -2.73
CA LEU A 266 16.92 10.93 -2.80
C LEU A 266 15.57 11.22 -3.46
N SER A 267 14.86 12.26 -3.03
CA SER A 267 13.57 12.62 -3.63
C SER A 267 13.68 12.97 -5.11
N GLY A 268 14.78 13.60 -5.52
CA GLY A 268 15.06 13.94 -6.91
C GLY A 268 15.35 12.71 -7.77
N LEU A 269 16.19 11.80 -7.28
CA LEU A 269 16.58 10.57 -8.00
C LEU A 269 15.40 9.61 -8.12
N THR A 270 14.66 9.39 -7.03
CA THR A 270 13.47 8.55 -7.05
C THR A 270 12.44 9.09 -8.04
N LEU A 271 12.13 10.40 -8.00
CA LEU A 271 11.22 10.99 -8.98
C LEU A 271 11.74 10.86 -10.41
N ALA A 272 13.03 11.10 -10.68
CA ALA A 272 13.59 11.01 -12.01
C ALA A 272 13.45 9.58 -12.56
N ARG A 273 13.79 8.57 -11.77
CA ARG A 273 13.61 7.17 -12.15
C ARG A 273 12.17 6.90 -12.59
N TRP A 274 11.18 7.24 -11.79
CA TRP A 274 9.75 6.98 -12.06
C TRP A 274 9.13 7.92 -13.10
N SER A 275 9.78 8.99 -13.48
CA SER A 275 9.30 9.90 -14.52
C SER A 275 9.78 9.54 -15.93
N TYR A 276 10.93 8.88 -16.03
CA TYR A 276 11.55 8.58 -17.32
C TYR A 276 11.58 7.10 -17.68
N THR A 277 11.16 6.21 -16.78
CA THR A 277 11.04 4.77 -17.05
C THR A 277 9.68 4.46 -17.67
N SER A 278 9.65 3.60 -18.66
CA SER A 278 8.41 3.07 -19.25
C SER A 278 7.93 1.83 -18.51
N ILE A 279 6.65 1.51 -18.64
CA ILE A 279 6.10 0.29 -18.04
C ILE A 279 6.72 -0.98 -18.64
N ASP A 280 7.14 -0.93 -19.90
CA ASP A 280 7.79 -2.07 -20.57
C ASP A 280 9.16 -2.36 -19.97
N GLU A 281 9.94 -1.32 -19.67
CA GLU A 281 11.21 -1.45 -18.98
C GLU A 281 11.03 -2.00 -17.57
N LEU A 282 10.03 -1.48 -16.80
CA LEU A 282 9.75 -1.98 -15.45
C LEU A 282 9.36 -3.47 -15.45
N ILE A 283 8.58 -3.91 -16.43
CA ILE A 283 8.20 -5.32 -16.54
C ILE A 283 9.39 -6.18 -16.97
N ALA A 284 10.21 -5.71 -17.90
CA ALA A 284 11.37 -6.42 -18.41
C ALA A 284 12.48 -6.58 -17.34
N ASP A 285 12.67 -5.56 -16.50
CA ASP A 285 13.68 -5.55 -15.43
C ASP A 285 13.20 -6.23 -14.14
N GLY A 286 11.91 -6.56 -14.04
CA GLY A 286 11.26 -7.10 -12.85
C GLY A 286 10.44 -6.05 -12.12
N LEU A 287 9.11 -6.10 -12.27
CA LEU A 287 8.19 -5.13 -11.67
C LEU A 287 8.19 -5.21 -10.14
N HIS A 288 8.29 -6.41 -9.57
CA HIS A 288 8.37 -6.63 -8.13
C HIS A 288 9.60 -5.96 -7.53
N GLU A 289 10.76 -6.24 -8.08
CA GLU A 289 12.04 -5.68 -7.65
C GLU A 289 12.05 -4.15 -7.75
N ALA A 290 11.42 -3.61 -8.80
CA ALA A 290 11.26 -2.17 -8.95
C ALA A 290 10.35 -1.57 -7.87
N ILE A 291 9.25 -2.24 -7.54
CA ILE A 291 8.31 -1.85 -6.47
C ILE A 291 8.97 -1.94 -5.10
N ASP A 292 9.68 -3.02 -4.78
CA ASP A 292 10.42 -3.18 -3.53
C ASP A 292 11.48 -2.10 -3.35
N SER A 293 12.23 -1.80 -4.41
CA SER A 293 13.20 -0.71 -4.42
C SER A 293 12.52 0.63 -4.10
N LEU A 294 11.34 0.89 -4.68
CA LEU A 294 10.59 2.10 -4.40
C LEU A 294 10.09 2.17 -2.95
N GLN A 295 9.57 1.08 -2.41
CA GLN A 295 9.13 1.02 -1.01
C GLN A 295 10.30 1.30 -0.06
N SER A 296 11.49 0.78 -0.36
CA SER A 296 12.73 1.11 0.35
C SER A 296 13.09 2.59 0.25
N ASP A 297 12.96 3.19 -0.95
CA ASP A 297 13.17 4.63 -1.15
C ASP A 297 12.16 5.46 -0.35
N LEU A 298 10.88 5.10 -0.33
CA LEU A 298 9.84 5.79 0.44
C LEU A 298 10.10 5.71 1.95
N ASN A 299 10.56 4.57 2.46
CA ASN A 299 10.98 4.41 3.85
C ASN A 299 12.21 5.28 4.17
N SER A 300 13.18 5.33 3.27
CA SER A 300 14.37 6.18 3.41
C SER A 300 14.02 7.66 3.37
N LEU A 301 13.08 8.09 2.52
CA LEU A 301 12.54 9.45 2.51
C LEU A 301 11.85 9.78 3.84
N HIS A 302 11.04 8.88 4.38
CA HIS A 302 10.43 9.06 5.70
C HIS A 302 11.49 9.28 6.79
N ASN A 303 12.51 8.42 6.85
CA ASN A 303 13.58 8.51 7.84
C ASN A 303 14.36 9.84 7.74
N LEU A 304 14.69 10.28 6.51
CA LEU A 304 15.37 11.55 6.29
C LEU A 304 14.49 12.76 6.67
N ILE A 305 13.18 12.69 6.40
CA ILE A 305 12.21 13.72 6.84
C ILE A 305 12.16 13.77 8.36
N ALA A 306 12.04 12.62 9.03
CA ALA A 306 11.99 12.54 10.48
C ALA A 306 13.27 13.09 11.11
N GLN A 307 14.45 12.70 10.64
CA GLN A 307 15.72 13.21 11.12
C GLN A 307 15.86 14.73 10.97
N ARG A 308 15.38 15.27 9.84
CA ARG A 308 15.55 16.69 9.55
C ARG A 308 14.54 17.59 10.26
N TYR A 309 13.30 17.15 10.41
CA TYR A 309 12.20 18.04 10.84
C TYR A 309 11.54 17.64 12.14
N PHE A 310 11.61 16.37 12.57
CA PHE A 310 10.89 15.87 13.75
C PHE A 310 11.81 15.73 14.97
N VAL A 311 13.09 15.44 14.76
CA VAL A 311 14.05 15.39 15.87
C VAL A 311 14.42 16.82 16.28
N ALA A 312 14.23 17.16 17.56
CA ALA A 312 14.64 18.45 18.07
C ALA A 312 16.17 18.61 17.95
N ALA A 313 16.63 19.78 17.48
CA ALA A 313 18.04 20.08 17.23
C ALA A 313 18.96 20.04 18.50
N SER A 314 18.45 19.58 19.65
CA SER A 314 19.12 19.52 20.92
C SER A 314 19.86 18.20 21.22
N LEU A 315 19.76 17.20 20.35
CA LEU A 315 20.55 15.98 20.50
C LEU A 315 21.81 16.08 19.63
N SER A 316 22.97 16.12 20.26
CA SER A 316 24.26 15.96 19.60
C SER A 316 24.27 14.62 18.83
N PRO A 317 24.96 14.52 17.68
CA PRO A 317 25.06 13.24 16.95
C PRO A 317 25.63 12.08 17.75
N SER A 318 26.25 12.36 18.93
CA SER A 318 26.77 11.38 19.87
C SER A 318 25.71 10.72 20.79
N ASP A 319 24.48 11.27 20.84
CA ASP A 319 23.41 10.78 21.73
C ASP A 319 22.38 9.89 20.98
N LEU A 320 22.55 9.74 19.69
CA LEU A 320 21.74 8.85 18.87
C LEU A 320 22.29 7.42 18.93
N SER A 321 21.99 6.69 20.00
CA SER A 321 21.94 5.24 19.88
C SER A 321 20.89 4.89 18.83
N PRO A 322 21.20 4.06 17.83
CA PRO A 322 20.19 3.71 16.81
C PRO A 322 18.99 3.07 17.53
N PRO A 323 17.76 3.44 17.15
CA PRO A 323 16.61 2.67 17.60
C PRO A 323 16.86 1.24 17.21
N LEU A 324 16.64 0.31 18.14
CA LEU A 324 16.72 -1.12 17.91
C LEU A 324 15.98 -1.44 16.60
N ALA A 325 16.75 -1.69 15.55
CA ALA A 325 16.22 -2.18 14.30
C ALA A 325 15.57 -3.54 14.59
N ALA A 326 14.29 -3.64 14.37
CA ALA A 326 13.61 -4.92 14.35
C ALA A 326 14.39 -5.83 13.38
N GLY A 327 15.01 -6.89 13.91
CA GLY A 327 15.43 -8.04 13.14
C GLY A 327 16.73 -7.96 12.37
N GLN A 328 17.84 -7.53 12.98
CA GLN A 328 19.17 -7.98 12.52
C GLN A 328 19.77 -8.90 13.58
N MET A 329 19.61 -10.20 13.36
CA MET A 329 20.43 -11.21 14.05
C MET A 329 21.89 -10.96 13.65
N SER A 330 22.77 -10.72 14.63
CA SER A 330 24.21 -10.52 14.38
C SER A 330 24.82 -11.80 13.81
N ALA A 331 25.79 -11.66 12.93
CA ALA A 331 26.53 -12.77 12.30
C ALA A 331 27.13 -13.77 13.29
N SER A 332 27.28 -13.40 14.57
CA SER A 332 27.72 -14.26 15.66
C SER A 332 26.66 -15.24 16.17
N GLN A 333 25.38 -15.01 15.91
CA GLN A 333 24.32 -15.96 16.26
C GLN A 333 24.09 -17.01 15.15
N MET A 334 24.43 -16.69 13.89
CA MET A 334 24.37 -17.68 12.79
C MET A 334 25.44 -18.77 12.90
N SER A 335 26.61 -18.48 13.48
CA SER A 335 27.66 -19.49 13.66
C SER A 335 27.38 -20.50 14.77
N ALA A 336 26.57 -20.15 15.78
CA ALA A 336 26.20 -21.09 16.85
C ALA A 336 25.09 -22.07 16.43
N SER A 337 24.23 -21.68 15.50
CA SER A 337 23.14 -22.54 14.99
C SER A 337 23.64 -23.55 13.95
N GLN A 338 24.76 -23.28 13.28
CA GLN A 338 25.36 -24.21 12.29
C GLN A 338 26.26 -25.28 12.90
N GLN A 339 26.68 -25.12 14.16
CA GLN A 339 27.52 -26.15 14.82
C GLN A 339 26.73 -27.24 15.54
N GLN A 340 25.40 -27.13 15.66
CA GLN A 340 24.58 -28.21 16.25
C GLN A 340 23.93 -29.15 15.23
N ALA A 341 24.13 -28.92 13.92
CA ALA A 341 23.53 -29.71 12.85
C ALA A 341 24.48 -30.76 12.22
N SER A 342 25.58 -31.11 12.84
CA SER A 342 26.55 -32.10 12.30
C SER A 342 26.79 -33.23 13.28
N GLN A 343 25.80 -34.09 13.49
CA GLN A 343 25.98 -35.49 13.85
C GLN A 343 24.87 -36.35 13.21
N PRO A 344 25.21 -37.35 12.42
CA PRO A 344 24.23 -38.23 11.78
C PRO A 344 23.78 -39.36 12.71
N PRO A 345 22.51 -39.77 12.70
CA PRO A 345 22.10 -41.05 13.23
C PRO A 345 22.21 -42.14 12.15
N ASP A 346 22.78 -43.26 12.53
CA ASP A 346 22.89 -44.47 11.75
C ASP A 346 21.54 -45.13 11.41
N GLY A 347 21.37 -45.49 10.13
CA GLY A 347 20.70 -46.59 9.46
C GLY A 347 19.17 -46.68 9.47
N PRO A 348 18.53 -47.53 8.63
CA PRO A 348 18.82 -47.77 7.22
C PRO A 348 17.67 -47.41 6.25
N ALA A 349 17.97 -47.52 4.96
CA ALA A 349 17.22 -47.19 3.77
C ALA A 349 15.75 -47.65 3.68
N ALA A 350 14.90 -46.80 3.07
CA ALA A 350 13.81 -47.22 2.19
C ALA A 350 13.53 -46.10 1.15
N ASP A 351 13.58 -46.49 -0.12
CA ASP A 351 13.30 -45.70 -1.32
C ASP A 351 11.90 -45.09 -1.31
N THR A 352 11.80 -43.77 -1.51
CA THR A 352 10.60 -43.16 -2.09
C THR A 352 11.03 -41.95 -2.92
N ILE A 353 10.91 -42.08 -4.22
CA ILE A 353 11.15 -41.03 -5.23
C ILE A 353 10.03 -39.99 -5.13
N ILE A 354 10.37 -38.77 -4.77
CA ILE A 354 9.49 -37.57 -4.90
C ILE A 354 10.07 -36.74 -6.03
N PRO A 355 9.28 -36.34 -7.06
CA PRO A 355 9.80 -35.51 -8.15
C PRO A 355 10.07 -34.09 -7.66
N ALA A 356 11.21 -33.55 -8.09
CA ALA A 356 11.68 -32.22 -7.78
C ALA A 356 10.78 -31.16 -8.41
N ASN A 357 10.44 -30.11 -7.64
CA ASN A 357 9.83 -28.86 -8.11
C ASN A 357 10.82 -28.13 -9.03
N PRO A 358 10.36 -27.58 -10.16
CA PRO A 358 11.21 -26.78 -11.04
C PRO A 358 11.60 -25.46 -10.39
N THR A 359 12.88 -25.12 -10.49
CA THR A 359 13.46 -23.88 -10.01
C THR A 359 12.97 -22.69 -10.84
N ALA A 360 12.87 -21.52 -10.20
CA ALA A 360 12.38 -20.24 -10.74
C ALA A 360 13.08 -19.69 -12.01
N ALA A 361 14.03 -20.43 -12.59
CA ALA A 361 14.79 -20.04 -13.78
C ALA A 361 14.10 -20.34 -15.12
N GLU A 362 12.96 -21.07 -15.13
CA GLU A 362 12.29 -21.47 -16.38
C GLU A 362 11.10 -20.60 -16.80
N LEU A 363 10.79 -19.53 -16.06
CA LEU A 363 9.70 -18.63 -16.38
C LEU A 363 10.22 -17.33 -17.03
N SER A 364 10.87 -17.45 -18.18
CA SER A 364 11.24 -16.28 -18.99
C SER A 364 10.06 -15.80 -19.84
N PRO A 365 9.84 -14.47 -20.00
CA PRO A 365 8.75 -13.87 -20.78
C PRO A 365 8.73 -14.26 -22.27
N ALA A 366 9.79 -14.86 -22.78
CA ALA A 366 9.89 -15.28 -24.18
C ALA A 366 8.92 -16.40 -24.57
N ASN A 367 8.39 -17.17 -23.63
CA ASN A 367 7.49 -18.29 -23.90
C ASN A 367 6.01 -17.88 -23.95
N LEU A 368 5.66 -16.64 -23.61
CA LEU A 368 4.27 -16.14 -23.69
C LEU A 368 3.83 -15.64 -25.06
N ALA A 369 4.75 -15.51 -26.03
CA ALA A 369 4.46 -14.93 -27.35
C ALA A 369 4.04 -15.94 -28.43
N ALA A 370 4.02 -17.25 -28.16
CA ALA A 370 3.85 -18.31 -29.17
C ALA A 370 2.46 -18.94 -29.29
N ALA A 371 1.46 -18.55 -28.52
CA ALA A 371 0.10 -19.08 -28.64
C ALA A 371 -0.78 -18.19 -29.54
N LYS A 372 -0.77 -18.46 -30.84
CA LYS A 372 -1.76 -17.91 -31.81
C LYS A 372 -3.09 -18.67 -31.68
N PRO A 373 -4.23 -17.98 -31.68
CA PRO A 373 -5.52 -18.67 -31.70
C PRO A 373 -5.81 -19.26 -33.08
N THR A 374 -6.15 -20.53 -33.12
CA THR A 374 -6.69 -21.22 -34.29
C THR A 374 -8.15 -20.83 -34.48
N THR A 375 -8.44 -20.14 -35.56
CA THR A 375 -9.79 -19.82 -36.00
C THR A 375 -10.51 -21.09 -36.47
N SER A 376 -11.52 -21.52 -35.73
CA SER A 376 -12.50 -22.50 -36.16
C SER A 376 -13.69 -21.75 -36.76
N LYS A 377 -13.90 -21.94 -38.07
CA LYS A 377 -15.09 -21.54 -38.83
C LYS A 377 -16.31 -22.31 -38.32
N LEU A 378 -17.35 -21.61 -37.86
CA LEU A 378 -18.68 -22.17 -37.76
C LEU A 378 -19.62 -21.37 -38.66
N THR A 379 -20.21 -22.14 -39.54
CA THR A 379 -21.10 -21.79 -40.65
C THR A 379 -22.42 -21.19 -40.16
N GLN A 380 -22.83 -20.11 -40.79
CA GLN A 380 -24.19 -19.57 -40.74
C GLN A 380 -25.20 -20.57 -41.30
N THR A 381 -26.30 -20.76 -40.59
CA THR A 381 -27.60 -21.09 -41.20
C THR A 381 -28.65 -20.13 -40.66
N ALA A 382 -29.13 -19.31 -41.55
CA ALA A 382 -30.30 -18.47 -41.37
C ALA A 382 -31.57 -19.33 -41.33
N SER A 383 -32.52 -18.98 -40.46
CA SER A 383 -33.92 -19.29 -40.68
C SER A 383 -34.79 -18.17 -40.14
N LEU A 384 -35.46 -17.51 -41.07
CA LEU A 384 -36.58 -16.61 -40.89
C LEU A 384 -37.80 -17.41 -40.37
N HIS A 385 -38.55 -16.88 -39.40
CA HIS A 385 -40.02 -16.73 -39.51
C HIS A 385 -40.62 -16.10 -38.24
N ASN A 386 -41.44 -15.07 -38.55
CA ASN A 386 -42.46 -14.33 -37.75
C ASN A 386 -42.03 -13.54 -36.52
#